data_e6ddb21b3e9c9694891956363eb696bb
#
_entry.id   e6ddb21b3e9c9694891956363eb696bb
#
_cell.length_a   1.000
_cell.length_b   1.000
_cell.length_c   1.000
_cell.angle_alpha   90.00
_cell.angle_beta   90.00
_cell.angle_gamma   90.00
#
_symmetry.space_group_name_H-M   'P 1'
#
loop_
_entity.id
_entity.type
_entity.pdbx_description
1 polymer ?
#
loop_
_entity_poly.entity_id
_entity_poly.type
_entity_poly.pdbx_seq_one_letter_code
_entity_poly.pdbx_strand_id
1 'polypeptide(L)'
;PYAGPFIIAAILTSIGLTMREIILQINPNKELFLLYLLPVLFLLLIQYDFNYLVQGTIAFLFCLISLNAWMRIKDPRYRLSAALVITPLLFWIGGPIAGLFSLSVVLKEAISRSKQGFYFLAVLIEYLFIGIGSVWSTTITSYRFAFLPDAFYHPILAAPNLIYFAWVCLPLSLIGAFVYPKGKNQSKKKTGIELTVQFILILFLCWVTIPRYNDQKAYPLKVLDYYARTEQWDEIIRHCHGPIKNYLYLTYLNRALAEKGELADRMFAFDQHGPQGLLASWNKTFTVSTLLSDAYFTLGEIALSQEMAFEGYVTVIGAGNPRNLQRLVQTNLIYGTYPIAEKYISILEKTYAYHDWAKRHRGFLYNDKAIEADPVLGPKRKALPKESNLSGINGLEHDLLIRAEQDPENQLPIQFTGAIYLLSKDMKAFQRLIEKYYGTPVLPSLPVSFQEAVILLAEKDVDYWKRFNVSGNVIRKFAGYRNLVVQNRNNPQLPQLIKKSFGDTYWSYYTLK
;
A
#
# COMPACT_ATOMS: atom_id res chain seq x y z
N PRO A 1 12.20 -0.63 -10.73
CA PRO A 1 11.71 -1.47 -9.61
C PRO A 1 12.76 -1.66 -8.50
N TYR A 2 14.05 -1.67 -8.81
CA TYR A 2 15.13 -1.99 -7.85
C TYR A 2 15.68 -0.79 -7.07
N ALA A 3 15.37 0.45 -7.44
CA ALA A 3 15.91 1.65 -6.79
C ALA A 3 15.52 1.76 -5.31
N GLY A 4 14.27 1.49 -4.96
CA GLY A 4 13.79 1.53 -3.58
C GLY A 4 14.52 0.55 -2.66
N PRO A 5 14.54 -0.75 -2.95
CA PRO A 5 15.31 -1.73 -2.18
C PRO A 5 16.80 -1.39 -2.08
N PHE A 6 17.41 -0.89 -3.15
CA PHE A 6 18.82 -0.46 -3.13
C PHE A 6 19.07 0.71 -2.16
N ILE A 7 18.21 1.73 -2.19
CA ILE A 7 18.29 2.88 -1.27
C ILE A 7 18.14 2.42 0.17
N ILE A 8 17.15 1.55 0.46
CA ILE A 8 16.95 1.00 1.81
C ILE A 8 18.18 0.20 2.27
N ALA A 9 18.73 -0.65 1.41
CA ALA A 9 19.94 -1.41 1.71
C ALA A 9 21.14 -0.49 2.00
N ALA A 10 21.31 0.59 1.21
CA ALA A 10 22.36 1.58 1.43
C ALA A 10 22.19 2.31 2.77
N ILE A 11 20.97 2.70 3.13
CA ILE A 11 20.65 3.34 4.43
C ILE A 11 20.96 2.39 5.59
N LEU A 12 20.50 1.13 5.54
CA LEU A 12 20.74 0.15 6.58
C LEU A 12 22.22 -0.19 6.72
N THR A 13 22.96 -0.29 5.62
CA THR A 13 24.42 -0.47 5.63
C THR A 13 25.10 0.72 6.30
N SER A 14 24.68 1.96 5.96
CA SER A 14 25.23 3.18 6.58
C SER A 14 24.96 3.23 8.08
N ILE A 15 23.78 2.77 8.53
CA ILE A 15 23.45 2.63 9.95
C ILE A 15 24.42 1.66 10.64
N GLY A 16 24.63 0.48 10.05
CA GLY A 16 25.56 -0.52 10.60
C GLY A 16 26.98 -0.01 10.70
N LEU A 17 27.50 0.65 9.65
CA LEU A 17 28.85 1.22 9.63
C LEU A 17 29.00 2.35 10.65
N THR A 18 28.03 3.27 10.76
CA THR A 18 28.08 4.37 11.73
C THR A 18 27.97 3.86 13.17
N MET A 19 27.12 2.88 13.43
CA MET A 19 27.05 2.19 14.74
C MET A 19 28.37 1.52 15.10
N ARG A 20 29.01 0.83 14.13
CA ARG A 20 30.34 0.24 14.31
C ARG A 20 31.36 1.29 14.72
N GLU A 21 31.42 2.44 14.04
CA GLU A 21 32.34 3.51 14.39
C GLU A 21 32.08 4.05 15.82
N ILE A 22 30.82 4.26 16.21
CA ILE A 22 30.46 4.69 17.56
C ILE A 22 30.95 3.69 18.60
N ILE A 23 30.76 2.39 18.37
CA ILE A 23 31.19 1.33 19.28
C ILE A 23 32.71 1.27 19.38
N LEU A 24 33.44 1.39 18.25
CA LEU A 24 34.89 1.42 18.23
C LEU A 24 35.49 2.66 18.93
N GLN A 25 34.79 3.80 18.96
CA GLN A 25 35.21 4.95 19.77
C GLN A 25 35.13 4.67 21.28
N ILE A 26 34.24 3.78 21.72
CA ILE A 26 34.10 3.39 23.13
C ILE A 26 35.03 2.23 23.48
N ASN A 27 35.15 1.24 22.59
CA ASN A 27 35.94 0.03 22.78
C ASN A 27 36.75 -0.31 21.52
N PRO A 28 37.89 0.38 21.27
CA PRO A 28 38.63 0.28 20.01
C PRO A 28 39.28 -1.07 19.73
N ASN A 29 39.42 -1.92 20.77
CA ASN A 29 40.13 -3.19 20.66
C ASN A 29 39.20 -4.38 20.39
N LYS A 30 37.92 -4.17 20.18
CA LYS A 30 36.93 -5.25 20.06
C LYS A 30 35.93 -5.01 18.95
N GLU A 31 35.79 -5.99 18.10
CA GLU A 31 34.69 -6.03 17.12
C GLU A 31 33.45 -6.67 17.79
N LEU A 32 32.46 -5.83 18.08
CA LEU A 32 31.20 -6.22 18.74
C LEU A 32 30.05 -6.12 17.74
N PHE A 33 30.14 -6.92 16.65
CA PHE A 33 29.20 -6.77 15.55
C PHE A 33 27.75 -7.13 15.92
N LEU A 34 27.51 -7.94 16.94
CA LEU A 34 26.17 -8.13 17.48
C LEU A 34 25.52 -6.80 17.88
N LEU A 35 26.28 -5.91 18.55
CA LEU A 35 25.75 -4.64 19.05
C LEU A 35 25.40 -3.66 17.91
N TYR A 36 26.16 -3.64 16.81
CA TYR A 36 25.86 -2.73 15.71
C TYR A 36 24.94 -3.34 14.64
N LEU A 37 24.82 -4.67 14.54
CA LEU A 37 23.90 -5.31 13.63
C LEU A 37 22.48 -5.49 14.20
N LEU A 38 22.34 -5.53 15.51
CA LEU A 38 21.02 -5.71 16.13
C LEU A 38 20.01 -4.60 15.78
N PRO A 39 20.32 -3.29 15.87
CA PRO A 39 19.40 -2.25 15.40
C PRO A 39 19.15 -2.32 13.90
N VAL A 40 20.15 -2.72 13.11
CA VAL A 40 19.97 -2.92 11.66
C VAL A 40 18.96 -4.03 11.39
N LEU A 41 19.04 -5.14 12.13
CA LEU A 41 18.09 -6.25 12.01
C LEU A 41 16.65 -5.77 12.32
N PHE A 42 16.43 -5.06 13.42
CA PHE A 42 15.09 -4.57 13.75
C PHE A 42 14.56 -3.58 12.72
N LEU A 43 15.39 -2.66 12.23
CA LEU A 43 15.01 -1.74 11.16
C LEU A 43 14.74 -2.46 9.83
N LEU A 44 15.49 -3.52 9.52
CA LEU A 44 15.22 -4.38 8.37
C LEU A 44 13.85 -5.07 8.50
N LEU A 45 13.55 -5.64 9.68
CA LEU A 45 12.28 -6.33 9.93
C LEU A 45 11.06 -5.40 9.76
N ILE A 46 11.20 -4.13 10.12
CA ILE A 46 10.15 -3.13 9.90
C ILE A 46 9.87 -2.95 8.39
N GLN A 47 10.89 -3.06 7.51
CA GLN A 47 10.72 -2.90 6.07
C GLN A 47 9.89 -4.01 5.41
N TYR A 48 9.62 -5.10 6.10
CA TYR A 48 8.70 -6.15 5.63
C TYR A 48 7.21 -5.75 5.78
N ASP A 49 6.90 -4.73 6.59
CA ASP A 49 5.54 -4.19 6.68
C ASP A 49 5.20 -3.40 5.41
N PHE A 50 4.03 -3.67 4.85
CA PHE A 50 3.54 -3.00 3.64
C PHE A 50 3.33 -1.49 3.81
N ASN A 51 2.97 -1.07 5.01
CA ASN A 51 2.60 0.31 5.31
C ASN A 51 3.74 1.11 5.95
N TYR A 52 4.95 0.56 6.01
CA TYR A 52 6.06 1.22 6.66
C TYR A 52 6.65 2.36 5.82
N LEU A 53 6.84 3.50 6.48
CA LEU A 53 7.49 4.67 5.90
C LEU A 53 8.97 4.71 6.31
N VAL A 54 9.86 4.97 5.34
CA VAL A 54 11.33 4.98 5.55
C VAL A 54 11.80 6.12 6.46
N GLN A 55 10.94 7.10 6.74
CA GLN A 55 11.28 8.31 7.50
C GLN A 55 11.94 8.03 8.86
N GLY A 56 11.39 7.10 9.64
CA GLY A 56 11.97 6.72 10.94
C GLY A 56 13.36 6.10 10.83
N THR A 57 13.63 5.33 9.77
CA THR A 57 14.96 4.74 9.50
C THR A 57 15.97 5.81 9.09
N ILE A 58 15.56 6.79 8.28
CA ILE A 58 16.41 7.94 7.90
C ILE A 58 16.70 8.81 9.13
N ALA A 59 15.70 9.10 9.96
CA ALA A 59 15.89 9.86 11.20
C ALA A 59 16.87 9.16 12.15
N PHE A 60 16.79 7.82 12.25
CA PHE A 60 17.74 7.03 13.03
C PHE A 60 19.18 7.17 12.51
N LEU A 61 19.37 7.15 11.18
CA LEU A 61 20.68 7.40 10.58
C LEU A 61 21.20 8.79 10.89
N PHE A 62 20.38 9.85 10.81
CA PHE A 62 20.77 11.20 11.19
C PHE A 62 21.16 11.31 12.66
N CYS A 63 20.45 10.64 13.55
CA CYS A 63 20.81 10.55 14.96
C CYS A 63 22.21 9.94 15.15
N LEU A 64 22.50 8.82 14.46
CA LEU A 64 23.80 8.17 14.56
C LEU A 64 24.94 9.01 13.99
N ILE A 65 24.75 9.64 12.83
CA ILE A 65 25.73 10.54 12.22
C ILE A 65 26.03 11.69 13.19
N SER A 66 24.99 12.31 13.75
CA SER A 66 25.13 13.40 14.72
C SER A 66 25.86 12.96 16.00
N LEU A 67 25.50 11.77 16.51
CA LEU A 67 26.15 11.20 17.69
C LEU A 67 27.62 10.88 17.43
N ASN A 68 27.94 10.28 16.27
CA ASN A 68 29.30 9.96 15.86
C ASN A 68 30.15 11.24 15.72
N ALA A 69 29.62 12.29 15.07
CA ALA A 69 30.30 13.56 14.93
C ALA A 69 30.52 14.24 16.29
N TRP A 70 29.49 14.25 17.14
CA TRP A 70 29.56 14.81 18.49
C TRP A 70 30.61 14.09 19.36
N MET A 71 30.70 12.77 19.30
CA MET A 71 31.68 11.99 20.07
C MET A 71 33.13 12.29 19.69
N ARG A 72 33.40 12.80 18.50
CA ARG A 72 34.76 13.18 18.05
C ARG A 72 35.25 14.51 18.65
N ILE A 73 34.36 15.33 19.25
CA ILE A 73 34.72 16.57 19.89
C ILE A 73 35.43 16.27 21.23
N LYS A 74 36.67 16.74 21.39
CA LYS A 74 37.50 16.43 22.56
C LYS A 74 37.17 17.30 23.76
N ASP A 75 36.99 18.62 23.54
CA ASP A 75 36.75 19.59 24.61
C ASP A 75 35.30 19.48 25.14
N PRO A 76 35.11 19.27 26.47
CA PRO A 76 33.79 19.11 27.06
C PRO A 76 32.87 20.33 26.91
N ARG A 77 33.41 21.55 26.83
CA ARG A 77 32.63 22.80 26.66
C ARG A 77 32.01 22.83 25.25
N TYR A 78 32.83 22.60 24.22
CA TYR A 78 32.37 22.56 22.84
C TYR A 78 31.43 21.37 22.61
N ARG A 79 31.64 20.23 23.32
CA ARG A 79 30.73 19.08 23.27
C ARG A 79 29.34 19.43 23.80
N LEU A 80 29.24 20.12 24.94
CA LEU A 80 27.98 20.56 25.50
C LEU A 80 27.28 21.55 24.56
N SER A 81 27.98 22.57 24.10
CA SER A 81 27.41 23.54 23.14
C SER A 81 26.96 22.88 21.86
N ALA A 82 27.74 21.95 21.32
CA ALA A 82 27.37 21.19 20.11
C ALA A 82 26.12 20.35 20.34
N ALA A 83 26.00 19.66 21.50
CA ALA A 83 24.80 18.86 21.80
C ALA A 83 23.54 19.76 21.91
N LEU A 84 23.64 20.91 22.55
CA LEU A 84 22.55 21.90 22.65
C LEU A 84 22.14 22.49 21.28
N VAL A 85 23.04 22.56 20.31
CA VAL A 85 22.68 22.98 18.93
C VAL A 85 22.13 21.85 18.11
N ILE A 86 22.66 20.65 18.23
CA ILE A 86 22.23 19.48 17.46
C ILE A 86 20.82 19.02 17.86
N THR A 87 20.47 19.11 19.14
CA THR A 87 19.15 18.64 19.64
C THR A 87 17.97 19.36 18.95
N PRO A 88 17.88 20.70 18.92
CA PRO A 88 16.79 21.39 18.22
C PRO A 88 16.82 21.15 16.71
N LEU A 89 18.00 21.05 16.10
CA LEU A 89 18.11 20.71 14.67
C LEU A 89 17.58 19.33 14.36
N LEU A 90 17.94 18.33 15.18
CA LEU A 90 17.40 16.97 15.02
C LEU A 90 15.90 16.91 15.28
N PHE A 91 15.38 17.70 16.24
CA PHE A 91 13.96 17.77 16.49
C PHE A 91 13.22 18.40 15.31
N TRP A 92 13.77 19.43 14.71
CA TRP A 92 13.20 20.08 13.53
C TRP A 92 13.17 19.16 12.30
N ILE A 93 14.25 18.37 12.06
CA ILE A 93 14.38 17.48 10.90
C ILE A 93 13.63 16.16 11.10
N GLY A 94 13.71 15.58 12.31
CA GLY A 94 13.30 14.21 12.56
C GLY A 94 12.40 14.01 13.80
N GLY A 95 11.94 15.09 14.44
CA GLY A 95 11.02 15.02 15.58
C GLY A 95 11.60 14.27 16.79
N PRO A 96 10.90 13.23 17.28
CA PRO A 96 11.25 12.55 18.55
C PRO A 96 12.63 11.87 18.55
N ILE A 97 13.28 11.70 17.42
CA ILE A 97 14.64 11.13 17.34
C ILE A 97 15.68 11.97 18.11
N ALA A 98 15.43 13.28 18.27
CA ALA A 98 16.25 14.16 19.10
C ALA A 98 16.31 13.69 20.57
N GLY A 99 15.25 13.05 21.07
CA GLY A 99 15.22 12.44 22.40
C GLY A 99 16.18 11.25 22.52
N LEU A 100 16.26 10.42 21.50
CA LEU A 100 17.21 9.31 21.45
C LEU A 100 18.66 9.81 21.42
N PHE A 101 18.93 10.87 20.64
CA PHE A 101 20.23 11.55 20.64
C PHE A 101 20.55 12.11 22.02
N SER A 102 19.66 12.90 22.63
CA SER A 102 19.86 13.53 23.94
C SER A 102 20.11 12.49 25.04
N LEU A 103 19.33 11.39 25.05
CA LEU A 103 19.52 10.28 25.97
C LEU A 103 20.89 9.61 25.77
N SER A 104 21.30 9.40 24.51
CA SER A 104 22.59 8.79 24.18
C SER A 104 23.78 9.66 24.60
N VAL A 105 23.66 10.99 24.46
CA VAL A 105 24.64 11.98 24.94
C VAL A 105 24.80 11.90 26.46
N VAL A 106 23.68 11.98 27.19
CA VAL A 106 23.69 11.90 28.68
C VAL A 106 24.27 10.57 29.13
N LEU A 107 23.85 9.47 28.53
CA LEU A 107 24.30 8.13 28.87
C LEU A 107 25.81 7.98 28.64
N LYS A 108 26.32 8.43 27.51
CA LYS A 108 27.74 8.37 27.17
C LYS A 108 28.61 9.16 28.17
N GLU A 109 28.18 10.36 28.58
CA GLU A 109 28.89 11.18 29.57
C GLU A 109 28.82 10.56 30.96
N ALA A 110 27.67 10.03 31.38
CA ALA A 110 27.50 9.32 32.64
C ALA A 110 28.43 8.09 32.73
N ILE A 111 28.46 7.27 31.67
CA ILE A 111 29.32 6.09 31.58
C ILE A 111 30.81 6.48 31.64
N SER A 112 31.19 7.57 30.99
CA SER A 112 32.58 8.06 30.97
C SER A 112 33.04 8.64 32.32
N ARG A 113 32.16 8.71 33.33
CA ARG A 113 32.41 9.29 34.67
C ARG A 113 33.05 10.69 34.59
N SER A 114 32.62 11.50 33.62
CA SER A 114 33.07 12.84 33.47
C SER A 114 32.63 13.70 34.69
N LYS A 115 33.54 14.45 35.28
CA LYS A 115 33.19 15.40 36.36
C LYS A 115 32.13 16.43 35.92
N GLN A 116 32.03 16.69 34.63
CA GLN A 116 31.08 17.61 34.00
C GLN A 116 29.84 16.92 33.45
N GLY A 117 29.72 15.58 33.63
CA GLY A 117 28.62 14.77 33.07
C GLY A 117 27.22 15.25 33.46
N PHE A 118 27.09 15.85 34.66
CA PHE A 118 25.83 16.41 35.15
C PHE A 118 25.28 17.53 34.25
N TYR A 119 26.16 18.37 33.66
CA TYR A 119 25.72 19.47 32.79
C TYR A 119 25.04 18.98 31.50
N PHE A 120 25.33 17.77 31.08
CA PHE A 120 24.70 17.20 29.88
C PHE A 120 23.22 16.80 30.09
N LEU A 121 22.72 16.79 31.34
CA LEU A 121 21.28 16.72 31.60
C LEU A 121 20.52 17.90 30.98
N ALA A 122 21.19 19.05 30.81
CA ALA A 122 20.61 20.20 30.14
C ALA A 122 20.14 19.87 28.71
N VAL A 123 20.84 19.00 28.01
CA VAL A 123 20.46 18.55 26.65
C VAL A 123 19.12 17.77 26.65
N LEU A 124 18.92 16.91 27.65
CA LEU A 124 17.66 16.20 27.81
C LEU A 124 16.52 17.13 28.25
N ILE A 125 16.82 18.07 29.15
CA ILE A 125 15.85 19.08 29.57
C ILE A 125 15.44 19.96 28.38
N GLU A 126 16.40 20.43 27.58
CA GLU A 126 16.15 21.18 26.35
C GLU A 126 15.21 20.41 25.40
N TYR A 127 15.48 19.13 25.15
CA TYR A 127 14.60 18.28 24.34
C TYR A 127 13.16 18.26 24.88
N LEU A 128 12.99 18.10 26.19
CA LEU A 128 11.66 18.12 26.81
C LEU A 128 10.96 19.48 26.62
N PHE A 129 11.70 20.60 26.82
CA PHE A 129 11.13 21.93 26.58
C PHE A 129 10.74 22.17 25.13
N ILE A 130 11.54 21.72 24.16
CA ILE A 130 11.22 21.83 22.74
C ILE A 130 9.96 21.01 22.43
N GLY A 131 9.87 19.76 22.90
CA GLY A 131 8.71 18.90 22.70
C GLY A 131 7.43 19.46 23.33
N ILE A 132 7.49 19.95 24.57
CA ILE A 132 6.36 20.57 25.25
C ILE A 132 5.95 21.88 24.54
N GLY A 133 6.94 22.74 24.23
CA GLY A 133 6.72 24.01 23.56
C GLY A 133 6.10 23.82 22.15
N SER A 134 6.50 22.80 21.41
CA SER A 134 5.94 22.49 20.09
C SER A 134 4.45 22.07 20.15
N VAL A 135 4.03 21.42 21.23
CA VAL A 135 2.61 21.09 21.45
C VAL A 135 1.83 22.33 21.89
N TRP A 136 2.37 23.16 22.79
CA TRP A 136 1.72 24.39 23.23
C TRP A 136 1.59 25.44 22.11
N SER A 137 2.57 25.51 21.22
CA SER A 137 2.50 26.37 20.03
C SER A 137 1.63 25.82 18.92
N THR A 138 0.95 24.68 19.14
CA THR A 138 0.13 23.98 18.14
C THR A 138 0.87 23.55 16.87
N THR A 139 2.20 23.59 16.88
CA THR A 139 3.04 23.12 15.77
C THR A 139 2.95 21.59 15.64
N ILE A 140 2.83 20.88 16.78
CA ILE A 140 2.58 19.45 16.86
C ILE A 140 1.26 19.23 17.61
N THR A 141 0.42 18.32 17.11
CA THR A 141 -0.96 18.14 17.55
C THR A 141 -1.10 17.50 18.94
N SER A 142 -0.12 16.72 19.40
CA SER A 142 -0.17 16.09 20.74
C SER A 142 1.21 15.68 21.24
N TYR A 143 1.33 15.48 22.57
CA TYR A 143 2.55 14.98 23.20
C TYR A 143 3.00 13.62 22.66
N ARG A 144 2.05 12.77 22.27
CA ARG A 144 2.36 11.50 21.67
C ARG A 144 3.14 11.65 20.36
N PHE A 145 2.77 12.60 19.52
CA PHE A 145 3.50 12.94 18.30
C PHE A 145 4.86 13.60 18.57
N ALA A 146 4.99 14.38 19.64
CA ALA A 146 6.24 15.04 19.97
C ALA A 146 7.32 14.08 20.51
N PHE A 147 6.90 13.00 21.22
CA PHE A 147 7.82 12.17 21.99
C PHE A 147 7.92 10.71 21.54
N LEU A 148 6.92 10.17 20.83
CA LEU A 148 6.87 8.75 20.47
C LEU A 148 7.10 8.53 18.98
N PRO A 149 8.02 7.59 18.61
CA PRO A 149 8.37 7.33 17.23
C PRO A 149 7.23 6.69 16.43
N ASP A 150 6.41 5.85 17.04
CA ASP A 150 5.26 5.22 16.38
C ASP A 150 4.25 6.25 15.91
N ALA A 151 3.87 7.19 16.78
CA ALA A 151 2.92 8.22 16.45
C ALA A 151 3.48 9.21 15.40
N PHE A 152 4.72 9.66 15.55
CA PHE A 152 5.32 10.66 14.66
C PHE A 152 5.59 10.13 13.26
N TYR A 153 6.16 8.91 13.14
CA TYR A 153 6.50 8.33 11.83
C TYR A 153 5.37 7.50 11.21
N HIS A 154 4.35 7.12 11.99
CA HIS A 154 3.21 6.31 11.57
C HIS A 154 1.87 6.82 12.15
N PRO A 155 1.45 8.05 11.84
CA PRO A 155 0.29 8.66 12.49
C PRO A 155 -1.06 8.01 12.14
N ILE A 156 -1.14 7.22 11.08
CA ILE A 156 -2.40 6.64 10.58
C ILE A 156 -2.48 5.15 10.86
N LEU A 157 -1.37 4.44 10.75
CA LEU A 157 -1.30 2.99 10.90
C LEU A 157 -0.46 2.62 12.12
N ALA A 158 -0.89 1.61 12.87
CA ALA A 158 -0.12 1.12 13.99
C ALA A 158 1.27 0.64 13.53
N ALA A 159 2.31 1.30 14.01
CA ALA A 159 3.67 0.85 13.78
C ALA A 159 3.92 -0.45 14.56
N PRO A 160 4.69 -1.39 14.00
CA PRO A 160 5.13 -2.54 14.77
C PRO A 160 6.02 -2.07 15.93
N ASN A 161 5.90 -2.74 17.08
CA ASN A 161 6.72 -2.46 18.27
C ASN A 161 8.23 -2.55 18.01
N LEU A 162 8.63 -3.08 16.87
CA LEU A 162 10.02 -3.17 16.40
C LEU A 162 10.75 -1.83 16.37
N ILE A 163 10.03 -0.71 16.14
CA ILE A 163 10.64 0.63 16.15
C ILE A 163 11.23 0.97 17.53
N TYR A 164 10.52 0.58 18.59
CA TYR A 164 11.01 0.76 19.97
C TYR A 164 12.21 -0.14 20.26
N PHE A 165 12.20 -1.38 19.78
CA PHE A 165 13.35 -2.28 19.91
C PHE A 165 14.58 -1.71 19.19
N ALA A 166 14.43 -1.18 17.97
CA ALA A 166 15.53 -0.53 17.26
C ALA A 166 16.09 0.67 18.05
N TRP A 167 15.20 1.49 18.63
CA TRP A 167 15.60 2.65 19.44
C TRP A 167 16.33 2.25 20.72
N VAL A 168 15.82 1.28 21.48
CA VAL A 168 16.43 0.78 22.71
C VAL A 168 17.77 0.12 22.44
N CYS A 169 18.00 -0.45 21.26
CA CYS A 169 19.30 -1.01 20.90
C CYS A 169 20.43 0.02 20.94
N LEU A 170 20.21 1.29 20.62
CA LEU A 170 21.28 2.30 20.64
C LEU A 170 21.84 2.51 22.06
N PRO A 171 21.07 2.89 23.10
CA PRO A 171 21.59 3.04 24.45
C PRO A 171 22.13 1.70 25.01
N LEU A 172 21.51 0.57 24.73
CA LEU A 172 22.01 -0.73 25.14
C LEU A 172 23.37 -1.06 24.50
N SER A 173 23.56 -0.70 23.23
CA SER A 173 24.84 -0.88 22.54
C SER A 173 25.95 0.00 23.14
N LEU A 174 25.64 1.23 23.54
CA LEU A 174 26.59 2.11 24.21
C LEU A 174 27.02 1.51 25.57
N ILE A 175 26.06 1.06 26.38
CA ILE A 175 26.33 0.37 27.66
C ILE A 175 27.13 -0.91 27.40
N GLY A 176 26.69 -1.74 26.47
CA GLY A 176 27.35 -3.01 26.15
C GLY A 176 28.80 -2.82 25.70
N ALA A 177 29.06 -1.84 24.83
CA ALA A 177 30.41 -1.52 24.39
C ALA A 177 31.34 -1.05 25.55
N PHE A 178 30.76 -0.36 26.54
CA PHE A 178 31.50 0.12 27.71
C PHE A 178 31.77 -0.99 28.74
N VAL A 179 30.76 -1.81 29.05
CA VAL A 179 30.84 -2.90 30.04
C VAL A 179 31.70 -4.06 29.52
N TYR A 180 31.76 -4.20 28.20
CA TYR A 180 32.54 -5.30 27.61
C TYR A 180 34.06 -5.15 27.95
N PRO A 181 34.73 -6.23 28.41
CA PRO A 181 36.09 -6.14 28.85
C PRO A 181 37.06 -5.56 27.82
N LYS A 182 37.80 -4.52 28.19
CA LYS A 182 38.84 -3.89 27.37
C LYS A 182 40.13 -4.72 27.41
N GLY A 183 40.09 -5.95 26.90
CA GLY A 183 41.25 -6.84 26.91
C GLY A 183 42.36 -6.41 25.97
N LYS A 184 43.53 -6.03 26.49
CA LYS A 184 44.69 -5.61 25.68
C LYS A 184 45.39 -6.75 24.93
N ASN A 185 45.32 -8.01 25.39
CA ASN A 185 46.02 -9.15 24.80
C ASN A 185 45.17 -10.43 24.84
N GLN A 186 44.13 -10.48 24.01
CA GLN A 186 43.44 -11.75 23.83
C GLN A 186 44.15 -12.61 22.76
N SER A 187 44.27 -13.92 23.00
CA SER A 187 44.72 -14.88 21.99
C SER A 187 43.83 -14.78 20.74
N LYS A 188 44.43 -14.82 19.54
CA LYS A 188 43.69 -14.85 18.25
C LYS A 188 42.60 -15.92 18.24
N LYS A 189 42.84 -17.08 18.88
CA LYS A 189 41.87 -18.17 19.00
C LYS A 189 40.62 -17.75 19.82
N LYS A 190 40.82 -17.02 20.94
CA LYS A 190 39.70 -16.54 21.77
C LYS A 190 38.87 -15.47 21.05
N THR A 191 39.52 -14.56 20.36
CA THR A 191 38.84 -13.57 19.51
C THR A 191 38.05 -14.23 18.38
N GLY A 192 38.62 -15.26 17.72
CA GLY A 192 37.91 -16.02 16.69
C GLY A 192 36.64 -16.72 17.24
N ILE A 193 36.71 -17.32 18.41
CA ILE A 193 35.55 -17.95 19.05
C ILE A 193 34.48 -16.91 19.37
N GLU A 194 34.85 -15.76 19.95
CA GLU A 194 33.93 -14.69 20.28
C GLU A 194 33.18 -14.16 19.03
N LEU A 195 33.89 -13.97 17.92
CA LEU A 195 33.30 -13.54 16.65
C LEU A 195 32.37 -14.60 16.06
N THR A 196 32.77 -15.89 16.14
CA THR A 196 31.94 -17.00 15.67
C THR A 196 30.62 -17.08 16.46
N VAL A 197 30.70 -16.96 17.80
CA VAL A 197 29.50 -16.98 18.64
C VAL A 197 28.56 -15.83 18.32
N GLN A 198 29.07 -14.60 18.13
CA GLN A 198 28.27 -13.45 17.74
C GLN A 198 27.60 -13.67 16.37
N PHE A 199 28.36 -14.24 15.41
CA PHE A 199 27.84 -14.54 14.08
C PHE A 199 26.72 -15.59 14.11
N ILE A 200 26.91 -16.68 14.86
CA ILE A 200 25.88 -17.72 15.03
C ILE A 200 24.62 -17.12 15.68
N LEU A 201 24.80 -16.26 16.69
CA LEU A 201 23.68 -15.64 17.39
C LEU A 201 22.88 -14.72 16.46
N ILE A 202 23.55 -13.93 15.62
CA ILE A 202 22.87 -13.08 14.59
C ILE A 202 22.12 -13.96 13.59
N LEU A 203 22.75 -15.02 13.07
CA LEU A 203 22.09 -15.93 12.15
C LEU A 203 20.86 -16.60 12.80
N PHE A 204 20.96 -16.99 14.05
CA PHE A 204 19.85 -17.56 14.80
C PHE A 204 18.71 -16.52 14.96
N LEU A 205 19.03 -15.29 15.32
CA LEU A 205 18.04 -14.21 15.42
C LEU A 205 17.37 -13.95 14.07
N CYS A 206 18.13 -13.87 12.98
CA CYS A 206 17.57 -13.73 11.63
C CYS A 206 16.65 -14.90 11.28
N TRP A 207 17.08 -16.14 11.56
CA TRP A 207 16.29 -17.35 11.28
C TRP A 207 14.95 -17.38 12.03
N VAL A 208 14.93 -16.90 13.28
CA VAL A 208 13.70 -16.85 14.10
C VAL A 208 12.81 -15.67 13.74
N THR A 209 13.40 -14.49 13.48
CA THR A 209 12.63 -13.24 13.36
C THR A 209 12.14 -12.97 11.94
N ILE A 210 12.94 -13.26 10.91
CA ILE A 210 12.55 -12.96 9.51
C ILE A 210 11.26 -13.71 9.13
N PRO A 211 11.08 -15.01 9.35
CA PRO A 211 9.82 -15.69 9.03
C PRO A 211 8.62 -15.17 9.81
N ARG A 212 8.85 -14.71 11.06
CA ARG A 212 7.78 -14.23 11.95
C ARG A 212 7.26 -12.86 11.55
N TYR A 213 8.14 -11.98 11.07
CA TYR A 213 7.80 -10.60 10.72
C TYR A 213 7.67 -10.37 9.20
N ASN A 214 8.03 -11.36 8.39
CA ASN A 214 7.79 -11.31 6.95
C ASN A 214 6.28 -11.38 6.69
N ASP A 215 5.68 -10.26 6.31
CA ASP A 215 4.27 -10.23 5.94
C ASP A 215 4.06 -10.88 4.57
N GLN A 216 3.93 -12.20 4.59
CA GLN A 216 3.64 -13.00 3.40
C GLN A 216 2.33 -12.58 2.71
N LYS A 217 1.42 -11.88 3.42
CA LYS A 217 0.16 -11.39 2.87
C LYS A 217 0.33 -10.07 2.12
N ALA A 218 1.30 -9.24 2.51
CA ALA A 218 1.58 -7.97 1.86
C ALA A 218 2.34 -8.12 0.54
N TYR A 219 3.22 -9.13 0.44
CA TYR A 219 4.02 -9.33 -0.77
C TYR A 219 3.19 -9.55 -2.04
N PRO A 220 2.19 -10.46 -2.06
CA PRO A 220 1.34 -10.63 -3.23
C PRO A 220 0.59 -9.35 -3.62
N LEU A 221 0.17 -8.53 -2.64
CA LEU A 221 -0.49 -7.25 -2.91
C LEU A 221 0.45 -6.27 -3.62
N LYS A 222 1.73 -6.21 -3.23
CA LYS A 222 2.77 -5.40 -3.91
C LYS A 222 2.99 -5.87 -5.35
N VAL A 223 2.97 -7.18 -5.57
CA VAL A 223 3.10 -7.79 -6.91
C VAL A 223 1.92 -7.42 -7.79
N LEU A 224 0.69 -7.56 -7.28
CA LEU A 224 -0.52 -7.18 -8.01
C LEU A 224 -0.54 -5.68 -8.34
N ASP A 225 -0.13 -4.83 -7.39
CA ASP A 225 0.01 -3.39 -7.63
C ASP A 225 1.05 -3.07 -8.72
N TYR A 226 2.18 -3.77 -8.71
CA TYR A 226 3.19 -3.62 -9.76
C TYR A 226 2.65 -3.99 -11.13
N TYR A 227 1.98 -5.14 -11.26
CA TYR A 227 1.38 -5.56 -12.52
C TYR A 227 0.27 -4.60 -12.99
N ALA A 228 -0.55 -4.09 -12.07
CA ALA A 228 -1.59 -3.11 -12.41
C ALA A 228 -1.00 -1.80 -12.94
N ARG A 229 0.12 -1.33 -12.35
CA ARG A 229 0.81 -0.11 -12.82
C ARG A 229 1.53 -0.27 -14.16
N THR A 230 1.89 -1.49 -14.50
CA THR A 230 2.57 -1.83 -15.75
C THR A 230 1.63 -2.45 -16.77
N GLU A 231 0.31 -2.42 -16.50
CA GLU A 231 -0.76 -2.91 -17.36
C GLU A 231 -0.61 -4.39 -17.76
N GLN A 232 0.04 -5.18 -16.89
CA GLN A 232 0.25 -6.62 -17.08
C GLN A 232 -0.96 -7.40 -16.55
N TRP A 233 -2.12 -7.21 -17.18
CA TRP A 233 -3.40 -7.75 -16.73
C TRP A 233 -3.42 -9.28 -16.67
N ASP A 234 -2.80 -9.95 -17.63
CA ASP A 234 -2.70 -11.41 -17.66
C ASP A 234 -1.90 -11.97 -16.47
N GLU A 235 -0.88 -11.23 -16.00
CA GLU A 235 -0.14 -11.61 -14.80
C GLU A 235 -1.00 -11.54 -13.55
N ILE A 236 -1.83 -10.51 -13.41
CA ILE A 236 -2.78 -10.41 -12.30
C ILE A 236 -3.73 -11.59 -12.30
N ILE A 237 -4.31 -11.91 -13.47
CA ILE A 237 -5.25 -13.02 -13.62
C ILE A 237 -4.56 -14.36 -13.29
N ARG A 238 -3.32 -14.55 -13.72
CA ARG A 238 -2.53 -15.75 -13.40
C ARG A 238 -2.16 -15.89 -11.93
N HIS A 239 -1.96 -14.79 -11.21
CA HIS A 239 -1.62 -14.81 -9.78
C HIS A 239 -2.82 -15.04 -8.85
N CYS A 240 -4.04 -14.81 -9.34
CA CYS A 240 -5.26 -14.90 -8.54
C CYS A 240 -5.92 -16.28 -8.69
N HIS A 241 -5.28 -17.34 -8.18
CA HIS A 241 -5.81 -18.70 -8.20
C HIS A 241 -6.23 -19.20 -6.82
N GLY A 242 -7.15 -20.16 -6.79
CA GLY A 242 -7.60 -20.82 -5.57
C GLY A 242 -8.46 -19.92 -4.67
N PRO A 243 -8.52 -20.20 -3.35
CA PRO A 243 -9.33 -19.41 -2.42
C PRO A 243 -8.76 -18.02 -2.21
N ILE A 244 -9.52 -16.99 -2.56
CA ILE A 244 -9.12 -15.59 -2.43
C ILE A 244 -9.87 -14.96 -1.24
N LYS A 245 -9.20 -14.86 -0.09
CA LYS A 245 -9.80 -14.30 1.14
C LYS A 245 -9.71 -12.78 1.25
N ASN A 246 -8.87 -12.14 0.45
CA ASN A 246 -8.62 -10.70 0.53
C ASN A 246 -9.36 -9.97 -0.58
N TYR A 247 -10.29 -9.09 -0.22
CA TYR A 247 -11.07 -8.28 -1.16
C TYR A 247 -10.21 -7.39 -2.05
N LEU A 248 -9.04 -6.94 -1.59
CA LEU A 248 -8.13 -6.15 -2.43
C LEU A 248 -7.62 -6.97 -3.62
N TYR A 249 -7.34 -8.25 -3.43
CA TYR A 249 -6.92 -9.14 -4.53
C TYR A 249 -8.04 -9.33 -5.54
N LEU A 250 -9.29 -9.48 -5.06
CA LEU A 250 -10.46 -9.55 -5.93
C LEU A 250 -10.66 -8.25 -6.72
N THR A 251 -10.46 -7.10 -6.09
CA THR A 251 -10.57 -5.80 -6.79
C THR A 251 -9.50 -5.68 -7.89
N TYR A 252 -8.24 -6.09 -7.66
CA TYR A 252 -7.21 -6.13 -8.70
C TYR A 252 -7.57 -7.10 -9.83
N LEU A 253 -8.04 -8.31 -9.48
CA LEU A 253 -8.46 -9.33 -10.44
C LEU A 253 -9.63 -8.84 -11.31
N ASN A 254 -10.70 -8.36 -10.67
CA ASN A 254 -11.90 -7.92 -11.38
C ASN A 254 -11.62 -6.68 -12.23
N ARG A 255 -10.73 -5.77 -11.79
CA ARG A 255 -10.22 -4.69 -12.61
C ARG A 255 -9.46 -5.21 -13.83
N ALA A 256 -8.58 -6.19 -13.66
CA ALA A 256 -7.83 -6.77 -14.76
C ALA A 256 -8.76 -7.44 -15.79
N LEU A 257 -9.79 -8.15 -15.34
CA LEU A 257 -10.82 -8.71 -16.21
C LEU A 257 -11.62 -7.60 -16.92
N ALA A 258 -11.93 -6.49 -16.25
CA ALA A 258 -12.61 -5.35 -16.83
C ALA A 258 -11.78 -4.66 -17.92
N GLU A 259 -10.48 -4.42 -17.67
CA GLU A 259 -9.56 -3.83 -18.65
C GLU A 259 -9.37 -4.71 -19.90
N LYS A 260 -9.57 -6.03 -19.75
CA LYS A 260 -9.55 -6.97 -20.87
C LYS A 260 -10.92 -7.18 -21.54
N GLY A 261 -11.99 -6.58 -21.01
CA GLY A 261 -13.35 -6.82 -21.49
C GLY A 261 -13.90 -8.21 -21.16
N GLU A 262 -13.29 -8.95 -20.23
CA GLU A 262 -13.60 -10.33 -19.88
C GLU A 262 -14.36 -10.47 -18.54
N LEU A 263 -14.73 -9.35 -17.89
CA LEU A 263 -15.29 -9.37 -16.53
C LEU A 263 -16.54 -10.25 -16.44
N ALA A 264 -17.55 -9.94 -17.23
CA ALA A 264 -18.83 -10.65 -17.17
C ALA A 264 -18.79 -12.06 -17.80
N ASP A 265 -17.73 -12.39 -18.53
CA ASP A 265 -17.56 -13.75 -19.06
C ASP A 265 -16.84 -14.69 -18.08
N ARG A 266 -15.90 -14.16 -17.29
CA ARG A 266 -14.93 -14.98 -16.56
C ARG A 266 -14.91 -14.79 -15.05
N MET A 267 -15.62 -13.80 -14.50
CA MET A 267 -15.50 -13.47 -13.08
C MET A 267 -15.81 -14.66 -12.14
N PHE A 268 -16.77 -15.51 -12.50
CA PHE A 268 -17.13 -16.68 -11.68
C PHE A 268 -16.17 -17.87 -11.83
N ALA A 269 -15.21 -17.82 -12.75
CA ALA A 269 -14.09 -18.77 -12.76
C ALA A 269 -13.14 -18.57 -11.56
N PHE A 270 -13.33 -17.52 -10.78
CA PHE A 270 -12.53 -17.17 -9.61
C PHE A 270 -13.41 -17.15 -8.36
N ASP A 271 -12.77 -17.28 -7.18
CA ASP A 271 -13.46 -17.34 -5.88
C ASP A 271 -14.02 -15.97 -5.45
N GLN A 272 -15.17 -15.59 -5.99
CA GLN A 272 -15.85 -14.33 -5.68
C GLN A 272 -16.53 -14.34 -4.31
N HIS A 273 -16.59 -13.16 -3.64
CA HIS A 273 -17.14 -12.97 -2.30
C HIS A 273 -18.09 -11.75 -2.21
N GLY A 274 -19.05 -11.67 -3.10
CA GLY A 274 -20.01 -10.56 -3.13
C GLY A 274 -19.50 -9.30 -3.82
N PRO A 275 -20.32 -8.23 -3.87
CA PRO A 275 -20.01 -6.98 -4.60
C PRO A 275 -18.73 -6.28 -4.11
N GLN A 276 -18.35 -6.47 -2.84
CA GLN A 276 -17.09 -5.93 -2.29
C GLN A 276 -15.83 -6.49 -2.97
N GLY A 277 -15.94 -7.59 -3.72
CA GLY A 277 -14.87 -8.11 -4.56
C GLY A 277 -14.63 -7.27 -5.81
N LEU A 278 -15.65 -6.56 -6.31
CA LEU A 278 -15.51 -5.62 -7.43
C LEU A 278 -14.82 -4.33 -6.98
N LEU A 279 -15.28 -3.77 -5.88
CA LEU A 279 -14.78 -2.55 -5.26
C LEU A 279 -14.65 -2.76 -3.76
N ALA A 280 -13.42 -2.83 -3.29
CA ALA A 280 -13.15 -2.98 -1.86
C ALA A 280 -13.71 -1.81 -1.06
N SER A 281 -14.17 -2.07 0.18
CA SER A 281 -14.64 -1.01 1.06
C SER A 281 -13.51 -0.06 1.43
N TRP A 282 -13.74 1.24 1.31
CA TRP A 282 -12.77 2.26 1.65
C TRP A 282 -12.49 2.28 3.16
N ASN A 283 -11.23 2.15 3.53
CA ASN A 283 -10.75 2.09 4.91
C ASN A 283 -9.86 3.30 5.31
N LYS A 284 -9.93 4.39 4.56
CA LYS A 284 -9.17 5.64 4.77
C LYS A 284 -7.64 5.46 4.69
N THR A 285 -7.16 4.39 4.04
CA THR A 285 -5.73 4.22 3.78
C THR A 285 -5.37 4.64 2.37
N PHE A 286 -4.15 5.18 2.18
CA PHE A 286 -3.68 5.59 0.85
C PHE A 286 -3.67 4.43 -0.15
N THR A 287 -3.39 3.21 0.30
CA THR A 287 -3.36 2.01 -0.55
C THR A 287 -4.73 1.70 -1.15
N VAL A 288 -5.76 1.68 -0.29
CA VAL A 288 -7.14 1.39 -0.75
C VAL A 288 -7.67 2.56 -1.57
N SER A 289 -7.41 3.80 -1.16
CA SER A 289 -7.80 5.00 -1.93
C SER A 289 -7.19 4.99 -3.32
N THR A 290 -5.90 4.64 -3.45
CA THR A 290 -5.23 4.55 -4.77
C THR A 290 -5.84 3.44 -5.64
N LEU A 291 -6.10 2.26 -5.07
CA LEU A 291 -6.72 1.14 -5.78
C LEU A 291 -8.14 1.50 -6.27
N LEU A 292 -8.95 2.10 -5.40
CA LEU A 292 -10.31 2.55 -5.75
C LEU A 292 -10.28 3.66 -6.80
N SER A 293 -9.37 4.63 -6.68
CA SER A 293 -9.18 5.67 -7.69
C SER A 293 -8.91 5.07 -9.07
N ASP A 294 -8.05 4.06 -9.14
CA ASP A 294 -7.75 3.37 -10.38
C ASP A 294 -8.94 2.55 -10.91
N ALA A 295 -9.68 1.86 -10.04
CA ALA A 295 -10.86 1.08 -10.42
C ALA A 295 -11.97 2.00 -10.95
N TYR A 296 -12.25 3.11 -10.27
CA TYR A 296 -13.22 4.11 -10.76
C TYR A 296 -12.79 4.75 -12.08
N PHE A 297 -11.48 4.98 -12.26
CA PHE A 297 -10.97 5.50 -13.53
C PHE A 297 -11.17 4.50 -14.69
N THR A 298 -10.96 3.21 -14.43
CA THR A 298 -11.27 2.13 -15.39
C THR A 298 -12.74 2.16 -15.78
N LEU A 299 -13.65 2.31 -14.82
CA LEU A 299 -15.10 2.40 -15.05
C LEU A 299 -15.52 3.73 -15.73
N GLY A 300 -14.64 4.70 -15.79
CA GLY A 300 -14.94 6.05 -16.28
C GLY A 300 -15.61 6.95 -15.24
N GLU A 301 -15.78 6.51 -14.00
CA GLU A 301 -16.31 7.32 -12.90
C GLU A 301 -15.28 8.34 -12.42
N ILE A 302 -15.16 9.46 -13.19
CA ILE A 302 -14.08 10.44 -13.03
C ILE A 302 -14.17 11.19 -11.71
N ALA A 303 -15.38 11.51 -11.25
CA ALA A 303 -15.59 12.20 -9.97
C ALA A 303 -15.12 11.34 -8.80
N LEU A 304 -15.56 10.06 -8.72
CA LEU A 304 -15.15 9.12 -7.68
C LEU A 304 -13.66 8.80 -7.77
N SER A 305 -13.11 8.68 -8.99
CA SER A 305 -11.68 8.50 -9.19
C SER A 305 -10.87 9.67 -8.65
N GLN A 306 -11.33 10.92 -8.89
CA GLN A 306 -10.69 12.14 -8.39
C GLN A 306 -10.78 12.23 -6.87
N GLU A 307 -11.95 11.95 -6.29
CA GLU A 307 -12.17 11.91 -4.85
C GLU A 307 -11.19 10.94 -4.18
N MET A 308 -11.15 9.69 -4.64
CA MET A 308 -10.25 8.69 -4.08
C MET A 308 -8.77 9.03 -4.28
N ALA A 309 -8.41 9.65 -5.40
CA ALA A 309 -7.04 10.12 -5.61
C ALA A 309 -6.67 11.24 -4.63
N PHE A 310 -7.60 12.16 -4.37
CA PHE A 310 -7.40 13.24 -3.39
C PHE A 310 -7.29 12.70 -1.96
N GLU A 311 -8.18 11.78 -1.58
CA GLU A 311 -8.12 11.08 -0.28
C GLU A 311 -6.79 10.33 -0.11
N GLY A 312 -6.35 9.61 -1.14
CA GLY A 312 -5.04 8.95 -1.13
C GLY A 312 -3.86 9.91 -1.09
N TYR A 313 -4.01 11.14 -1.61
CA TYR A 313 -2.98 12.18 -1.55
C TYR A 313 -2.88 12.80 -0.17
N VAL A 314 -4.00 13.11 0.50
CA VAL A 314 -4.00 13.78 1.80
C VAL A 314 -3.74 12.84 2.97
N THR A 315 -3.99 11.54 2.80
CA THR A 315 -3.73 10.54 3.85
C THR A 315 -2.28 10.11 3.95
N VAL A 316 -1.43 10.50 2.99
CA VAL A 316 0.02 10.21 3.04
C VAL A 316 0.73 11.32 3.80
N ILE A 317 1.63 10.91 4.71
CA ILE A 317 2.48 11.84 5.45
C ILE A 317 3.57 12.38 4.52
N GLY A 318 3.73 13.69 4.51
CA GLY A 318 4.75 14.39 3.73
C GLY A 318 4.20 14.98 2.44
N ALA A 319 4.97 14.85 1.34
CA ALA A 319 4.68 15.54 0.06
C ALA A 319 3.60 14.87 -0.81
N GLY A 320 2.85 13.91 -0.28
CA GLY A 320 1.83 13.18 -1.02
C GLY A 320 2.38 11.97 -1.82
N ASN A 321 1.50 11.32 -2.58
CA ASN A 321 1.84 10.16 -3.40
C ASN A 321 1.87 10.57 -4.89
N PRO A 322 3.00 10.41 -5.60
CA PRO A 322 3.10 10.77 -7.03
C PRO A 322 2.04 10.08 -7.92
N ARG A 323 1.66 8.84 -7.62
CA ARG A 323 0.62 8.11 -8.36
C ARG A 323 -0.75 8.80 -8.25
N ASN A 324 -1.13 9.22 -7.04
CA ASN A 324 -2.35 9.97 -6.82
C ASN A 324 -2.29 11.34 -7.50
N LEU A 325 -1.12 12.00 -7.49
CA LEU A 325 -0.91 13.25 -8.23
C LEU A 325 -1.09 13.06 -9.74
N GLN A 326 -0.57 11.97 -10.33
CA GLN A 326 -0.82 11.64 -11.74
C GLN A 326 -2.31 11.50 -12.03
N ARG A 327 -3.06 10.80 -11.17
CA ARG A 327 -4.50 10.65 -11.32
C ARG A 327 -5.22 11.99 -11.20
N LEU A 328 -4.83 12.84 -10.25
CA LEU A 328 -5.37 14.20 -10.11
C LEU A 328 -5.07 15.06 -11.34
N VAL A 329 -3.90 14.93 -11.97
CA VAL A 329 -3.63 15.58 -13.27
C VAL A 329 -4.60 15.09 -14.33
N GLN A 330 -4.72 13.76 -14.51
CA GLN A 330 -5.58 13.17 -15.54
C GLN A 330 -7.04 13.58 -15.38
N THR A 331 -7.60 13.50 -14.17
CA THR A 331 -9.00 13.86 -13.91
C THR A 331 -9.25 15.35 -14.11
N ASN A 332 -8.33 16.24 -13.70
CA ASN A 332 -8.45 17.67 -13.93
C ASN A 332 -8.29 18.06 -15.42
N LEU A 333 -7.46 17.34 -16.18
CA LEU A 333 -7.39 17.51 -17.64
C LEU A 333 -8.71 17.07 -18.31
N ILE A 334 -9.31 15.96 -17.86
CA ILE A 334 -10.61 15.49 -18.35
C ILE A 334 -11.70 16.53 -18.08
N TYR A 335 -11.73 17.14 -16.90
CA TYR A 335 -12.70 18.21 -16.56
C TYR A 335 -12.38 19.57 -17.19
N GLY A 336 -11.18 19.77 -17.75
CA GLY A 336 -10.76 21.08 -18.25
C GLY A 336 -10.38 22.08 -17.15
N THR A 337 -10.17 21.62 -15.92
CA THR A 337 -9.73 22.45 -14.78
C THR A 337 -8.21 22.66 -14.82
N TYR A 338 -7.74 23.31 -15.88
CA TYR A 338 -6.32 23.46 -16.22
C TYR A 338 -5.45 24.08 -15.12
N PRO A 339 -5.87 25.14 -14.39
CA PRO A 339 -5.04 25.69 -13.32
C PRO A 339 -4.73 24.69 -12.21
N ILE A 340 -5.68 23.78 -11.91
CA ILE A 340 -5.49 22.73 -10.90
C ILE A 340 -4.57 21.63 -11.45
N ALA A 341 -4.77 21.21 -12.70
CA ALA A 341 -3.89 20.25 -13.36
C ALA A 341 -2.45 20.77 -13.40
N GLU A 342 -2.25 22.04 -13.76
CA GLU A 342 -0.92 22.69 -13.81
C GLU A 342 -0.20 22.69 -12.47
N LYS A 343 -0.91 22.94 -11.36
CA LYS A 343 -0.37 22.84 -10.01
C LYS A 343 0.23 21.47 -9.73
N TYR A 344 -0.50 20.40 -10.05
CA TYR A 344 -0.03 19.02 -9.81
C TYR A 344 1.07 18.62 -10.78
N ILE A 345 1.01 19.03 -12.04
CA ILE A 345 2.09 18.85 -13.02
C ILE A 345 3.38 19.48 -12.51
N SER A 346 3.32 20.73 -12.02
CA SER A 346 4.49 21.46 -11.53
C SER A 346 5.14 20.80 -10.29
N ILE A 347 4.37 20.05 -9.49
CA ILE A 347 4.90 19.24 -8.39
C ILE A 347 5.64 18.03 -8.95
N LEU A 348 5.04 17.32 -9.91
CA LEU A 348 5.61 16.11 -10.50
C LEU A 348 6.86 16.40 -11.34
N GLU A 349 6.95 17.55 -11.99
CA GLU A 349 8.14 17.99 -12.74
C GLU A 349 9.38 18.13 -11.86
N LYS A 350 9.22 18.37 -10.57
CA LYS A 350 10.32 18.44 -9.60
C LYS A 350 10.81 17.06 -9.17
N THR A 351 10.16 15.98 -9.60
CA THR A 351 10.55 14.62 -9.23
C THR A 351 11.40 13.98 -10.34
N TYR A 352 12.44 13.25 -9.96
CA TYR A 352 13.28 12.54 -10.93
C TYR A 352 12.51 11.49 -11.75
N ALA A 353 11.66 10.70 -11.08
CA ALA A 353 10.98 9.57 -11.73
C ALA A 353 9.77 9.96 -12.60
N TYR A 354 9.16 11.11 -12.35
CA TYR A 354 7.91 11.51 -13.01
C TYR A 354 8.06 12.77 -13.87
N HIS A 355 9.25 13.34 -13.93
CA HIS A 355 9.55 14.55 -14.70
C HIS A 355 9.07 14.46 -16.16
N ASP A 356 9.49 13.42 -16.86
CA ASP A 356 9.16 13.25 -18.28
C ASP A 356 7.66 12.99 -18.50
N TRP A 357 7.02 12.27 -17.57
CA TRP A 357 5.59 12.08 -17.60
C TRP A 357 4.85 13.41 -17.43
N ALA A 358 5.23 14.20 -16.46
CA ALA A 358 4.64 15.51 -16.18
C ALA A 358 4.85 16.49 -17.35
N LYS A 359 6.04 16.53 -17.94
CA LYS A 359 6.34 17.36 -19.10
C LYS A 359 5.47 17.00 -20.32
N ARG A 360 5.23 15.72 -20.58
CA ARG A 360 4.28 15.28 -21.61
C ARG A 360 2.86 15.76 -21.33
N HIS A 361 2.40 15.66 -20.09
CA HIS A 361 1.05 16.08 -19.70
C HIS A 361 0.87 17.58 -19.66
N ARG A 362 1.94 18.36 -19.54
CA ARG A 362 1.89 19.84 -19.71
C ARG A 362 1.43 20.24 -21.10
N GLY A 363 1.68 19.45 -22.13
CA GLY A 363 1.24 19.68 -23.50
C GLY A 363 -0.29 19.60 -23.68
N PHE A 364 -1.02 19.04 -22.72
CA PHE A 364 -2.49 19.00 -22.71
C PHE A 364 -3.13 20.25 -22.07
N LEU A 365 -2.35 21.07 -21.34
CA LEU A 365 -2.92 22.27 -20.70
C LEU A 365 -3.44 23.24 -21.74
N TYR A 366 -4.71 23.67 -21.56
CA TYR A 366 -5.41 24.60 -22.46
C TYR A 366 -5.50 24.13 -23.93
N ASN A 367 -5.37 22.81 -24.16
CA ASN A 367 -5.41 22.21 -25.49
C ASN A 367 -6.46 21.08 -25.53
N ASP A 368 -7.74 21.49 -25.66
CA ASP A 368 -8.88 20.57 -25.69
C ASP A 368 -8.75 19.53 -26.81
N LYS A 369 -8.28 19.94 -28.00
CA LYS A 369 -8.11 19.04 -29.15
C LYS A 369 -7.10 17.93 -28.87
N ALA A 370 -6.02 18.23 -28.16
CA ALA A 370 -5.03 17.23 -27.81
C ALA A 370 -5.59 16.23 -26.78
N ILE A 371 -6.40 16.70 -25.82
CA ILE A 371 -7.07 15.83 -24.83
C ILE A 371 -8.09 14.93 -25.52
N GLU A 372 -8.90 15.47 -26.43
CA GLU A 372 -9.90 14.71 -27.18
C GLU A 372 -9.29 13.64 -28.09
N ALA A 373 -8.09 13.89 -28.60
CA ALA A 373 -7.34 12.95 -29.43
C ALA A 373 -6.57 11.90 -28.60
N ASP A 374 -6.40 12.10 -27.29
CA ASP A 374 -5.71 11.16 -26.43
C ASP A 374 -6.55 9.88 -26.22
N PRO A 375 -5.96 8.69 -26.41
CA PRO A 375 -6.71 7.43 -26.34
C PRO A 375 -7.25 7.09 -24.94
N VAL A 376 -6.70 7.70 -23.88
CA VAL A 376 -7.12 7.45 -22.49
C VAL A 376 -8.05 8.57 -21.99
N LEU A 377 -7.67 9.83 -22.23
CA LEU A 377 -8.41 10.99 -21.70
C LEU A 377 -9.63 11.35 -22.56
N GLY A 378 -9.50 11.25 -23.88
CA GLY A 378 -10.54 11.67 -24.83
C GLY A 378 -11.87 10.93 -24.67
N PRO A 379 -11.91 9.59 -24.69
CA PRO A 379 -13.14 8.84 -24.47
C PRO A 379 -13.80 9.16 -23.12
N LYS A 380 -12.99 9.30 -22.06
CA LYS A 380 -13.51 9.62 -20.73
C LYS A 380 -14.07 11.05 -20.64
N ARG A 381 -13.47 12.00 -21.35
CA ARG A 381 -13.98 13.38 -21.46
C ARG A 381 -15.31 13.43 -22.22
N LYS A 382 -15.42 12.70 -23.32
CA LYS A 382 -16.68 12.63 -24.11
C LYS A 382 -17.83 12.02 -23.31
N ALA A 383 -17.53 11.07 -22.44
CA ALA A 383 -18.48 10.36 -21.59
C ALA A 383 -18.77 11.06 -20.25
N LEU A 384 -18.31 12.31 -20.03
CA LEU A 384 -18.66 13.05 -18.80
C LEU A 384 -20.16 13.31 -18.75
N PRO A 385 -20.80 13.19 -17.58
CA PRO A 385 -22.20 13.55 -17.38
C PRO A 385 -22.44 15.00 -17.77
N LYS A 386 -23.52 15.25 -18.53
CA LYS A 386 -23.91 16.61 -18.94
C LYS A 386 -24.50 17.41 -17.79
N GLU A 387 -25.07 16.74 -16.82
CA GLU A 387 -25.65 17.32 -15.61
C GLU A 387 -24.82 16.91 -14.39
N SER A 388 -24.84 17.76 -13.36
CA SER A 388 -24.16 17.47 -12.10
C SER A 388 -24.88 16.34 -11.39
N ASN A 389 -24.29 15.16 -11.40
CA ASN A 389 -24.77 14.01 -10.61
C ASN A 389 -24.07 14.01 -9.25
N LEU A 390 -24.84 13.75 -8.20
CA LEU A 390 -24.30 13.48 -6.88
C LEU A 390 -23.88 12.00 -6.86
N SER A 391 -22.72 11.71 -7.46
CA SER A 391 -22.16 10.36 -7.49
C SER A 391 -22.16 9.73 -6.10
N GLY A 392 -22.69 8.51 -6.01
CA GLY A 392 -22.75 7.74 -4.78
C GLY A 392 -23.99 7.96 -3.90
N ILE A 393 -24.81 8.99 -4.12
CA ILE A 393 -26.08 9.16 -3.35
C ILE A 393 -27.13 8.16 -3.81
N ASN A 394 -27.27 7.96 -5.12
CA ASN A 394 -28.25 7.04 -5.70
C ASN A 394 -27.68 5.62 -5.93
N GLY A 395 -26.42 5.38 -5.51
CA GLY A 395 -25.69 4.16 -5.75
C GLY A 395 -24.87 4.18 -7.05
N LEU A 396 -23.77 3.44 -7.05
CA LEU A 396 -22.87 3.34 -8.20
C LEU A 396 -23.57 2.75 -9.43
N GLU A 397 -24.49 1.82 -9.23
CA GLU A 397 -25.25 1.17 -10.29
C GLU A 397 -26.06 2.17 -11.12
N HIS A 398 -26.65 3.16 -10.46
CA HIS A 398 -27.39 4.23 -11.13
C HIS A 398 -26.47 5.09 -12.01
N ASP A 399 -25.32 5.49 -11.48
CA ASP A 399 -24.36 6.30 -12.21
C ASP A 399 -23.80 5.54 -13.43
N LEU A 400 -23.51 4.24 -13.27
CA LEU A 400 -23.06 3.38 -14.36
C LEU A 400 -24.12 3.21 -15.47
N LEU A 401 -25.40 3.12 -15.12
CA LEU A 401 -26.48 3.06 -16.10
C LEU A 401 -26.60 4.35 -16.91
N ILE A 402 -26.50 5.52 -16.26
CA ILE A 402 -26.48 6.82 -16.96
C ILE A 402 -25.30 6.86 -17.93
N ARG A 403 -24.13 6.41 -17.48
CA ARG A 403 -22.93 6.37 -18.32
C ARG A 403 -23.09 5.43 -19.52
N ALA A 404 -23.67 4.26 -19.34
CA ALA A 404 -23.95 3.34 -20.43
C ALA A 404 -24.86 3.96 -21.51
N GLU A 405 -25.81 4.79 -21.10
CA GLU A 405 -26.69 5.51 -22.03
C GLU A 405 -25.97 6.67 -22.75
N GLN A 406 -24.96 7.29 -22.11
CA GLN A 406 -24.18 8.39 -22.70
C GLN A 406 -23.05 7.91 -23.63
N ASP A 407 -22.50 6.72 -23.38
CA ASP A 407 -21.43 6.09 -24.18
C ASP A 407 -21.84 4.67 -24.56
N PRO A 408 -22.74 4.50 -25.56
CA PRO A 408 -23.28 3.18 -25.94
C PRO A 408 -22.26 2.21 -26.52
N GLU A 409 -21.09 2.67 -26.95
CA GLU A 409 -20.04 1.80 -27.46
C GLU A 409 -19.23 1.13 -26.32
N ASN A 410 -19.28 1.71 -25.13
CA ASN A 410 -18.60 1.20 -23.94
C ASN A 410 -19.52 0.24 -23.16
N GLN A 411 -19.30 -1.05 -23.31
CA GLN A 411 -20.11 -2.07 -22.63
C GLN A 411 -19.75 -2.27 -21.16
N LEU A 412 -18.61 -1.77 -20.70
CA LEU A 412 -18.12 -2.02 -19.34
C LEU A 412 -19.09 -1.55 -18.24
N PRO A 413 -19.71 -0.35 -18.31
CA PRO A 413 -20.64 0.09 -17.27
C PRO A 413 -21.81 -0.86 -17.07
N ILE A 414 -22.41 -1.35 -18.18
CA ILE A 414 -23.56 -2.28 -18.11
C ILE A 414 -23.14 -3.66 -17.60
N GLN A 415 -21.98 -4.15 -18.04
CA GLN A 415 -21.43 -5.44 -17.57
C GLN A 415 -21.08 -5.37 -16.09
N PHE A 416 -20.53 -4.25 -15.62
CA PHE A 416 -20.19 -4.06 -14.21
C PHE A 416 -21.44 -3.97 -13.34
N THR A 417 -22.47 -3.24 -13.78
CA THR A 417 -23.78 -3.18 -13.09
C THR A 417 -24.40 -4.57 -12.97
N GLY A 418 -24.40 -5.35 -14.06
CA GLY A 418 -24.89 -6.72 -14.05
C GLY A 418 -24.06 -7.62 -13.11
N ALA A 419 -22.73 -7.43 -13.08
CA ALA A 419 -21.85 -8.12 -12.12
C ALA A 419 -22.20 -7.80 -10.66
N ILE A 420 -22.51 -6.53 -10.33
CA ILE A 420 -22.98 -6.13 -8.99
C ILE A 420 -24.26 -6.90 -8.64
N TYR A 421 -25.26 -6.93 -9.54
CA TYR A 421 -26.52 -7.62 -9.29
C TYR A 421 -26.35 -9.13 -9.13
N LEU A 422 -25.51 -9.75 -9.94
CA LEU A 422 -25.23 -11.18 -9.82
C LEU A 422 -24.49 -11.53 -8.52
N LEU A 423 -23.49 -10.73 -8.14
CA LEU A 423 -22.76 -10.94 -6.89
C LEU A 423 -23.60 -10.67 -5.64
N SER A 424 -24.55 -9.74 -5.70
CA SER A 424 -25.54 -9.51 -4.64
C SER A 424 -26.75 -10.46 -4.70
N LYS A 425 -26.83 -11.29 -5.75
CA LYS A 425 -27.96 -12.18 -6.03
C LYS A 425 -29.30 -11.44 -6.21
N ASP A 426 -29.26 -10.17 -6.61
CA ASP A 426 -30.46 -9.41 -6.94
C ASP A 426 -30.92 -9.76 -8.37
N MET A 427 -31.54 -10.94 -8.47
CA MET A 427 -32.04 -11.47 -9.75
C MET A 427 -33.13 -10.60 -10.35
N LYS A 428 -33.89 -9.85 -9.54
CA LYS A 428 -34.95 -8.95 -10.05
C LYS A 428 -34.35 -7.71 -10.72
N ALA A 429 -33.32 -7.12 -10.11
CA ALA A 429 -32.62 -5.99 -10.73
C ALA A 429 -31.87 -6.44 -11.98
N PHE A 430 -31.22 -7.63 -11.95
CA PHE A 430 -30.56 -8.22 -13.09
C PHE A 430 -31.55 -8.46 -14.26
N GLN A 431 -32.74 -9.02 -13.98
CA GLN A 431 -33.77 -9.24 -14.98
C GLN A 431 -34.17 -7.92 -15.66
N ARG A 432 -34.47 -6.87 -14.89
CA ARG A 432 -34.80 -5.55 -15.46
C ARG A 432 -33.68 -4.99 -16.32
N LEU A 433 -32.43 -5.22 -15.92
CA LEU A 433 -31.25 -4.78 -16.68
C LEU A 433 -31.22 -5.42 -18.07
N ILE A 434 -31.28 -6.76 -18.14
CA ILE A 434 -31.19 -7.48 -19.41
C ILE A 434 -32.42 -7.24 -20.29
N GLU A 435 -33.63 -7.15 -19.71
CA GLU A 435 -34.85 -6.86 -20.48
C GLU A 435 -34.84 -5.46 -21.11
N LYS A 436 -34.18 -4.47 -20.45
CA LYS A 436 -34.06 -3.11 -20.97
C LYS A 436 -32.96 -2.98 -22.02
N TYR A 437 -31.81 -3.61 -21.81
CA TYR A 437 -30.61 -3.29 -22.61
C TYR A 437 -30.18 -4.38 -23.60
N TYR A 438 -30.67 -5.61 -23.49
CA TYR A 438 -30.31 -6.69 -24.44
C TYR A 438 -30.69 -6.32 -25.88
N GLY A 439 -29.76 -6.54 -26.83
CA GLY A 439 -29.92 -6.19 -28.23
C GLY A 439 -29.66 -4.71 -28.56
N THR A 440 -29.31 -3.90 -27.56
CA THR A 440 -28.86 -2.52 -27.77
C THR A 440 -27.33 -2.47 -27.94
N PRO A 441 -26.74 -1.35 -28.41
CA PRO A 441 -25.29 -1.23 -28.53
C PRO A 441 -24.53 -1.47 -27.22
N VAL A 442 -25.10 -1.11 -26.07
CA VAL A 442 -24.47 -1.30 -24.75
C VAL A 442 -24.46 -2.77 -24.30
N LEU A 443 -25.39 -3.61 -24.80
CA LEU A 443 -25.46 -5.04 -24.49
C LEU A 443 -25.93 -5.83 -25.72
N PRO A 444 -25.13 -5.89 -26.79
CA PRO A 444 -25.53 -6.50 -28.06
C PRO A 444 -25.70 -8.02 -27.94
N SER A 445 -24.98 -8.65 -27.02
CA SER A 445 -25.08 -10.06 -26.68
C SER A 445 -24.85 -10.24 -25.17
N LEU A 446 -25.37 -11.35 -24.62
CA LEU A 446 -25.14 -11.66 -23.22
C LEU A 446 -23.77 -12.32 -23.00
N PRO A 447 -22.91 -11.78 -22.10
CA PRO A 447 -21.74 -12.50 -21.60
C PRO A 447 -22.12 -13.85 -20.96
N VAL A 448 -21.16 -14.76 -20.82
CA VAL A 448 -21.40 -16.13 -20.34
C VAL A 448 -22.12 -16.16 -18.99
N SER A 449 -21.65 -15.37 -18.01
CA SER A 449 -22.28 -15.37 -16.69
C SER A 449 -23.72 -14.81 -16.70
N PHE A 450 -24.03 -13.90 -17.63
CA PHE A 450 -25.38 -13.38 -17.81
C PHE A 450 -26.29 -14.43 -18.44
N GLN A 451 -25.79 -15.21 -19.42
CA GLN A 451 -26.52 -16.34 -19.97
C GLN A 451 -26.82 -17.40 -18.90
N GLU A 452 -25.83 -17.69 -18.04
CA GLU A 452 -26.02 -18.61 -16.91
C GLU A 452 -27.08 -18.09 -15.92
N ALA A 453 -27.14 -16.79 -15.66
CA ALA A 453 -28.15 -16.16 -14.82
C ALA A 453 -29.54 -16.17 -15.46
N VAL A 454 -29.64 -15.98 -16.78
CA VAL A 454 -30.92 -16.07 -17.54
C VAL A 454 -31.56 -17.44 -17.37
N ILE A 455 -30.75 -18.50 -17.37
CA ILE A 455 -31.29 -19.87 -17.14
C ILE A 455 -31.90 -19.98 -15.72
N LEU A 456 -31.27 -19.40 -14.71
CA LEU A 456 -31.82 -19.42 -13.35
C LEU A 456 -33.11 -18.59 -13.19
N LEU A 457 -33.24 -17.49 -13.94
CA LEU A 457 -34.45 -16.67 -13.93
C LEU A 457 -35.69 -17.44 -14.41
N ALA A 458 -35.51 -18.31 -15.40
CA ALA A 458 -36.59 -18.99 -16.05
C ALA A 458 -36.22 -20.46 -16.37
N GLU A 459 -35.94 -21.26 -15.34
CA GLU A 459 -35.34 -22.61 -15.44
C GLU A 459 -36.12 -23.57 -16.34
N LYS A 460 -37.43 -23.38 -16.50
CA LYS A 460 -38.31 -24.24 -17.31
C LYS A 460 -38.81 -23.58 -18.59
N ASP A 461 -38.46 -22.33 -18.84
CA ASP A 461 -38.94 -21.54 -19.98
C ASP A 461 -37.87 -21.47 -21.06
N VAL A 462 -37.91 -22.42 -21.99
CA VAL A 462 -36.99 -22.51 -23.11
C VAL A 462 -37.14 -21.30 -24.06
N ASP A 463 -38.35 -20.75 -24.18
CA ASP A 463 -38.58 -19.63 -25.08
C ASP A 463 -37.98 -18.34 -24.52
N TYR A 464 -37.93 -18.21 -23.21
CA TYR A 464 -37.17 -17.13 -22.54
C TYR A 464 -35.67 -17.24 -22.85
N TRP A 465 -35.08 -18.44 -22.82
CA TRP A 465 -33.66 -18.64 -23.18
C TRP A 465 -33.39 -18.31 -24.65
N LYS A 466 -34.29 -18.70 -25.56
CA LYS A 466 -34.18 -18.34 -26.99
C LYS A 466 -34.26 -16.84 -27.23
N ARG A 467 -35.13 -16.12 -26.50
CA ARG A 467 -35.27 -14.67 -26.58
C ARG A 467 -33.93 -13.96 -26.31
N PHE A 468 -33.16 -14.47 -25.39
CA PHE A 468 -31.86 -13.93 -25.02
C PHE A 468 -30.67 -14.60 -25.70
N ASN A 469 -30.94 -15.40 -26.73
CA ASN A 469 -29.93 -16.14 -27.51
C ASN A 469 -28.91 -16.89 -26.64
N VAL A 470 -29.38 -17.59 -25.60
CA VAL A 470 -28.51 -18.38 -24.70
C VAL A 470 -27.83 -19.49 -25.50
N SER A 471 -26.51 -19.57 -25.42
CA SER A 471 -25.73 -20.53 -26.23
C SER A 471 -25.99 -21.98 -25.85
N GLY A 472 -25.96 -22.86 -26.85
CA GLY A 472 -26.15 -24.32 -26.64
C GLY A 472 -25.10 -24.92 -25.69
N ASN A 473 -23.90 -24.32 -25.59
CA ASN A 473 -22.86 -24.76 -24.65
C ASN A 473 -23.28 -24.49 -23.20
N VAL A 474 -23.81 -23.31 -22.89
CA VAL A 474 -24.32 -22.96 -21.57
C VAL A 474 -25.50 -23.86 -21.19
N ILE A 475 -26.43 -24.10 -22.12
CA ILE A 475 -27.58 -24.99 -21.89
C ILE A 475 -27.11 -26.42 -21.56
N ARG A 476 -26.17 -26.98 -22.33
CA ARG A 476 -25.62 -28.33 -22.06
C ARG A 476 -24.90 -28.39 -20.71
N LYS A 477 -24.11 -27.35 -20.38
CA LYS A 477 -23.40 -27.29 -19.11
C LYS A 477 -24.38 -27.21 -17.93
N PHE A 478 -25.49 -26.45 -18.08
CA PHE A 478 -26.56 -26.41 -17.09
C PHE A 478 -27.28 -27.75 -16.90
N ALA A 479 -27.58 -28.46 -17.98
CA ALA A 479 -28.18 -29.79 -17.88
C ALA A 479 -27.28 -30.75 -17.08
N GLY A 480 -25.95 -30.70 -17.29
CA GLY A 480 -24.98 -31.45 -16.48
C GLY A 480 -25.00 -31.05 -15.01
N TYR A 481 -25.01 -29.73 -14.72
CA TYR A 481 -25.13 -29.21 -13.36
C TYR A 481 -26.41 -29.70 -12.66
N ARG A 482 -27.55 -29.56 -13.31
CA ARG A 482 -28.85 -30.03 -12.79
C ARG A 482 -28.87 -31.52 -12.51
N ASN A 483 -28.36 -32.33 -13.43
CA ASN A 483 -28.26 -33.79 -13.24
C ASN A 483 -27.39 -34.12 -12.00
N LEU A 484 -26.23 -33.47 -11.84
CA LEU A 484 -25.37 -33.67 -10.68
C LEU A 484 -26.12 -33.34 -9.37
N VAL A 485 -26.83 -32.21 -9.33
CA VAL A 485 -27.58 -31.76 -8.15
C VAL A 485 -28.72 -32.73 -7.81
N VAL A 486 -29.48 -33.18 -8.81
CA VAL A 486 -30.60 -34.13 -8.63
C VAL A 486 -30.11 -35.48 -8.14
N GLN A 487 -29.07 -36.05 -8.78
CA GLN A 487 -28.50 -37.34 -8.41
C GLN A 487 -27.86 -37.37 -7.03
N ASN A 488 -27.35 -36.22 -6.56
CA ASN A 488 -26.66 -36.13 -5.28
C ASN A 488 -27.42 -35.31 -4.23
N ARG A 489 -28.73 -35.15 -4.34
CA ARG A 489 -29.53 -34.26 -3.48
C ARG A 489 -29.34 -34.51 -1.98
N ASN A 490 -29.18 -35.78 -1.59
CA ASN A 490 -29.02 -36.19 -0.18
C ASN A 490 -27.53 -36.43 0.20
N ASN A 491 -26.59 -36.13 -0.68
CA ASN A 491 -25.16 -36.34 -0.43
C ASN A 491 -24.56 -35.15 0.32
N PRO A 492 -24.01 -35.29 1.53
CA PRO A 492 -23.35 -34.23 2.26
C PRO A 492 -22.18 -33.60 1.51
N GLN A 493 -21.59 -34.32 0.54
CA GLN A 493 -20.47 -33.85 -0.29
C GLN A 493 -20.93 -33.08 -1.54
N LEU A 494 -22.22 -32.87 -1.75
CA LEU A 494 -22.76 -32.16 -2.91
C LEU A 494 -22.08 -30.80 -3.16
N PRO A 495 -21.85 -29.94 -2.14
CA PRO A 495 -21.14 -28.68 -2.36
C PRO A 495 -19.74 -28.85 -2.96
N GLN A 496 -19.01 -29.89 -2.54
CA GLN A 496 -17.66 -30.19 -3.05
C GLN A 496 -17.73 -30.70 -4.51
N LEU A 497 -18.71 -31.52 -4.82
CA LEU A 497 -18.94 -32.03 -6.18
C LEU A 497 -19.31 -30.89 -7.14
N ILE A 498 -20.20 -29.98 -6.73
CA ILE A 498 -20.55 -28.78 -7.50
C ILE A 498 -19.29 -27.93 -7.75
N LYS A 499 -18.52 -27.64 -6.69
CA LYS A 499 -17.31 -26.83 -6.79
C LYS A 499 -16.26 -27.45 -7.72
N LYS A 500 -16.14 -28.80 -7.70
CA LYS A 500 -15.17 -29.52 -8.54
C LYS A 500 -15.57 -29.49 -10.02
N SER A 501 -16.85 -29.64 -10.34
CA SER A 501 -17.32 -29.85 -11.71
C SER A 501 -17.85 -28.60 -12.39
N PHE A 502 -18.36 -27.61 -11.62
CA PHE A 502 -19.03 -26.41 -12.09
C PHE A 502 -18.61 -25.16 -11.30
N GLY A 503 -17.46 -25.20 -10.61
CA GLY A 503 -16.96 -24.11 -9.78
C GLY A 503 -16.69 -22.82 -10.53
N ASP A 504 -16.61 -22.87 -11.85
CA ASP A 504 -16.39 -21.77 -12.77
C ASP A 504 -17.69 -21.12 -13.30
N THR A 505 -18.84 -21.40 -12.67
CA THR A 505 -20.16 -20.96 -13.14
C THR A 505 -20.85 -20.07 -12.11
N TYR A 506 -21.75 -19.19 -12.60
CA TYR A 506 -22.64 -18.44 -11.73
C TYR A 506 -23.54 -19.34 -10.88
N TRP A 507 -23.97 -20.49 -11.39
CA TRP A 507 -24.81 -21.44 -10.64
C TRP A 507 -24.12 -21.95 -9.38
N SER A 508 -22.83 -22.27 -9.49
CA SER A 508 -22.01 -22.65 -8.33
C SER A 508 -21.94 -21.52 -7.29
N TYR A 509 -21.69 -20.30 -7.74
CA TYR A 509 -21.68 -19.13 -6.87
C TYR A 509 -23.05 -18.92 -6.21
N TYR A 510 -24.12 -18.93 -6.99
CA TYR A 510 -25.48 -18.69 -6.51
C TYR A 510 -25.91 -19.69 -5.43
N THR A 511 -25.51 -20.96 -5.60
CA THR A 511 -25.90 -22.07 -4.72
C THR A 511 -25.02 -22.18 -3.48
N LEU A 512 -23.71 -21.90 -3.58
CA LEU A 512 -22.74 -22.20 -2.52
C LEU A 512 -22.30 -20.99 -1.69
N LYS A 513 -22.50 -19.79 -2.16
CA LYS A 513 -22.15 -18.54 -1.46
C LYS A 513 -23.39 -17.80 -1.02
#